data_836cd46ac14f8bbbea5658c316100cb9
#
_entry.id   836cd46ac14f8bbbea5658c316100cb9
#
_cell.length_a   1.000
_cell.length_b   1.000
_cell.length_c   1.000
_cell.angle_alpha   90.00
_cell.angle_beta   90.00
_cell.angle_gamma   90.00
#
_symmetry.space_group_name_H-M   'P 1'
#
loop_
_entity.id
_entity.type
_entity.pdbx_description
1 polymer ?
#
loop_
_entity_poly.entity_id
_entity_poly.type
_entity_poly.pdbx_seq_one_letter_code
_entity_poly.pdbx_strand_id
1 'polypeptide(L)'
;KFLFKISKEVKFFFKKLLPSIFSSGVTQINILVGTIIASFQSGAVSYLYYAERVYQINLALAGIAVGTVSLPALSKSIKSKNYFKIFDIQNKSIQLSLLLSIPASLGLILASEEIVTGLFGYGSFTSADVEITSRALSFFGFGVVAFALIKILSNFFFARDNTKVPFYISALIVAVNIIISLSFFEKMGFIIIPIATTISTWIGTGIYFILLSKKRFFNFSSETLGNIFKIILSVTIMSILLYFGLIYFEEKLNYINLFKVVYLLSGIIFLAI
;
A
#
# COMPACT_ATOMS: atom_id res chain seq x y z
N LYS A 1 40.68 24.48 19.41
CA LYS A 1 39.20 24.77 19.32
C LYS A 1 38.74 24.42 17.94
N PHE A 2 38.05 23.28 17.77
CA PHE A 2 37.36 22.95 16.54
C PHE A 2 36.09 23.81 16.46
N LEU A 3 36.12 24.83 15.62
CA LEU A 3 34.92 25.62 15.30
C LEU A 3 34.15 24.89 14.20
N PHE A 4 33.11 24.13 14.58
CA PHE A 4 32.14 23.59 13.64
C PHE A 4 31.31 24.73 13.02
N LYS A 5 31.82 25.33 11.94
CA LYS A 5 31.01 26.22 11.11
C LYS A 5 30.15 25.34 10.19
N ILE A 6 28.85 25.21 10.51
CA ILE A 6 27.88 24.54 9.62
C ILE A 6 27.76 25.39 8.36
N SER A 7 28.17 24.86 7.21
CA SER A 7 28.07 25.56 5.92
C SER A 7 26.60 25.78 5.53
N LYS A 8 26.35 26.73 4.61
CA LYS A 8 25.00 27.01 4.12
C LYS A 8 24.36 25.80 3.43
N GLU A 9 25.16 25.00 2.76
CA GLU A 9 24.77 23.75 2.08
C GLU A 9 24.32 22.70 3.10
N VAL A 10 25.05 22.54 4.20
CA VAL A 10 24.70 21.59 5.29
C VAL A 10 23.41 22.03 5.97
N LYS A 11 23.22 23.32 6.24
CA LYS A 11 21.97 23.87 6.81
C LYS A 11 20.78 23.64 5.85
N PHE A 12 20.98 23.84 4.55
CA PHE A 12 19.98 23.58 3.52
C PHE A 12 19.64 22.10 3.44
N PHE A 13 20.63 21.21 3.50
CA PHE A 13 20.45 19.76 3.55
C PHE A 13 19.58 19.34 4.73
N PHE A 14 19.91 19.77 5.95
CA PHE A 14 19.12 19.46 7.13
C PHE A 14 17.70 20.01 7.07
N LYS A 15 17.51 21.21 6.52
CA LYS A 15 16.17 21.80 6.33
C LYS A 15 15.28 20.97 5.38
N LYS A 16 15.86 20.28 4.40
CA LYS A 16 15.14 19.35 3.50
C LYS A 16 15.07 17.94 4.06
N LEU A 17 16.07 17.49 4.79
CA LEU A 17 16.16 16.16 5.34
C LEU A 17 15.05 15.86 6.34
N LEU A 18 14.82 16.74 7.31
CA LEU A 18 13.82 16.53 8.36
C LEU A 18 12.41 16.26 7.79
N PRO A 19 11.83 17.12 6.91
CA PRO A 19 10.53 16.84 6.32
C PRO A 19 10.49 15.53 5.49
N SER A 20 11.62 15.18 4.85
CA SER A 20 11.72 13.94 4.06
C SER A 20 11.73 12.70 4.94
N ILE A 21 12.46 12.71 6.06
CA ILE A 21 12.47 11.62 7.04
C ILE A 21 11.06 11.41 7.59
N PHE A 22 10.39 12.47 8.03
CA PHE A 22 9.01 12.38 8.54
C PHE A 22 8.07 11.84 7.47
N SER A 23 8.15 12.36 6.24
CA SER A 23 7.30 11.90 5.13
C SER A 23 7.54 10.43 4.76
N SER A 24 8.79 9.97 4.82
CA SER A 24 9.12 8.56 4.56
C SER A 24 8.83 7.67 5.76
N GLY A 25 8.95 8.18 6.98
CA GLY A 25 8.72 7.49 8.23
C GLY A 25 7.25 7.37 8.65
N VAL A 26 6.33 8.02 7.92
CA VAL A 26 4.90 8.00 8.28
C VAL A 26 4.32 6.60 8.31
N THR A 27 4.75 5.72 7.42
CA THR A 27 4.32 4.31 7.46
C THR A 27 4.72 3.66 8.79
N GLN A 28 5.93 3.92 9.28
CA GLN A 28 6.42 3.42 10.57
C GLN A 28 5.65 4.02 11.75
N ILE A 29 5.33 5.32 11.69
CA ILE A 29 4.51 5.97 12.71
C ILE A 29 3.11 5.36 12.73
N ASN A 30 2.53 5.10 11.57
CA ASN A 30 1.22 4.47 11.45
C ASN A 30 1.21 3.05 12.05
N ILE A 31 2.24 2.24 11.75
CA ILE A 31 2.43 0.91 12.33
C ILE A 31 2.59 1.01 13.86
N LEU A 32 3.43 1.92 14.33
CA LEU A 32 3.65 2.13 15.77
C LEU A 32 2.34 2.46 16.49
N VAL A 33 1.59 3.43 15.97
CA VAL A 33 0.29 3.83 16.55
C VAL A 33 -0.69 2.68 16.50
N GLY A 34 -0.79 1.96 15.39
CA GLY A 34 -1.63 0.79 15.25
C GLY A 34 -1.27 -0.29 16.29
N THR A 35 0.03 -0.55 16.48
CA THR A 35 0.52 -1.51 17.48
C THR A 35 0.16 -1.10 18.91
N ILE A 36 0.32 0.20 19.25
CA ILE A 36 -0.07 0.72 20.58
C ILE A 36 -1.58 0.53 20.80
N ILE A 37 -2.42 0.89 19.83
CA ILE A 37 -3.88 0.72 19.96
C ILE A 37 -4.25 -0.77 20.04
N ALA A 38 -3.61 -1.62 19.22
CA ALA A 38 -3.84 -3.06 19.23
C ALA A 38 -3.47 -3.71 20.58
N SER A 39 -2.46 -3.17 21.29
CA SER A 39 -2.01 -3.73 22.57
C SER A 39 -3.09 -3.71 23.66
N PHE A 40 -4.15 -2.93 23.52
CA PHE A 40 -5.30 -2.94 24.41
C PHE A 40 -6.18 -4.20 24.26
N GLN A 41 -5.95 -5.02 23.22
CA GLN A 41 -6.68 -6.27 23.01
C GLN A 41 -5.69 -7.44 22.93
N SER A 42 -5.94 -8.51 23.70
CA SER A 42 -5.07 -9.69 23.74
C SER A 42 -4.93 -10.33 22.35
N GLY A 43 -3.70 -10.67 21.96
CA GLY A 43 -3.39 -11.31 20.67
C GLY A 43 -3.41 -10.38 19.46
N ALA A 44 -4.05 -9.20 19.52
CA ALA A 44 -4.29 -8.34 18.39
C ALA A 44 -3.00 -7.84 17.69
N VAL A 45 -1.94 -7.57 18.46
CA VAL A 45 -0.63 -7.16 17.92
C VAL A 45 -0.07 -8.24 16.99
N SER A 46 -0.19 -9.51 17.38
CA SER A 46 0.29 -10.63 16.57
C SER A 46 -0.51 -10.76 15.28
N TYR A 47 -1.84 -10.71 15.35
CA TYR A 47 -2.72 -10.80 14.17
C TYR A 47 -2.45 -9.67 13.16
N LEU A 48 -2.31 -8.43 13.65
CA LEU A 48 -1.92 -7.31 12.81
C LEU A 48 -0.55 -7.50 12.18
N TYR A 49 0.43 -7.95 12.95
CA TYR A 49 1.78 -8.18 12.45
C TYR A 49 1.81 -9.18 11.29
N TYR A 50 1.11 -10.31 11.41
CA TYR A 50 1.03 -11.29 10.33
C TYR A 50 0.31 -10.72 9.09
N ALA A 51 -0.83 -10.06 9.27
CA ALA A 51 -1.56 -9.43 8.18
C ALA A 51 -0.73 -8.35 7.47
N GLU A 52 -0.01 -7.51 8.25
CA GLU A 52 0.86 -6.46 7.71
C GLU A 52 2.00 -7.02 6.86
N ARG A 53 2.63 -8.13 7.25
CA ARG A 53 3.71 -8.75 6.47
C ARG A 53 3.25 -9.17 5.10
N VAL A 54 2.05 -9.72 4.99
CA VAL A 54 1.51 -10.19 3.71
C VAL A 54 1.22 -9.02 2.77
N TYR A 55 0.51 -7.98 3.22
CA TYR A 55 0.20 -6.86 2.31
C TYR A 55 1.44 -6.02 1.95
N GLN A 56 2.45 -5.95 2.82
CA GLN A 56 3.70 -5.22 2.56
C GLN A 56 4.49 -5.79 1.38
N ILE A 57 4.38 -7.09 1.10
CA ILE A 57 5.01 -7.71 -0.09
C ILE A 57 4.46 -7.04 -1.36
N ASN A 58 3.14 -6.91 -1.47
CA ASN A 58 2.50 -6.28 -2.61
C ASN A 58 2.84 -4.79 -2.72
N LEU A 59 2.91 -4.09 -1.58
CA LEU A 59 3.33 -2.70 -1.54
C LEU A 59 4.77 -2.52 -2.02
N ALA A 60 5.67 -3.44 -1.68
CA ALA A 60 7.06 -3.40 -2.13
C ALA A 60 7.15 -3.48 -3.66
N LEU A 61 6.39 -4.34 -4.29
CA LEU A 61 6.37 -4.52 -5.75
C LEU A 61 5.66 -3.36 -6.46
N ALA A 62 4.43 -3.06 -6.09
CA ALA A 62 3.58 -2.11 -6.81
C ALA A 62 3.88 -0.64 -6.50
N GLY A 63 4.37 -0.33 -5.31
CA GLY A 63 4.65 1.03 -4.87
C GLY A 63 6.13 1.37 -4.82
N ILE A 64 6.91 0.60 -4.05
CA ILE A 64 8.32 0.94 -3.76
C ILE A 64 9.19 0.70 -5.01
N ALA A 65 9.10 -0.46 -5.67
CA ALA A 65 9.92 -0.76 -6.84
C ALA A 65 9.65 0.22 -7.98
N VAL A 66 8.37 0.44 -8.32
CA VAL A 66 7.98 1.41 -9.36
C VAL A 66 8.43 2.83 -8.98
N GLY A 67 8.24 3.22 -7.73
CA GLY A 67 8.64 4.52 -7.21
C GLY A 67 10.15 4.77 -7.26
N THR A 68 10.96 3.75 -6.97
CA THR A 68 12.42 3.83 -6.97
C THR A 68 12.98 4.07 -8.38
N VAL A 69 12.37 3.47 -9.41
CA VAL A 69 12.78 3.65 -10.81
C VAL A 69 12.26 4.99 -11.34
N SER A 70 11.03 5.37 -11.01
CA SER A 70 10.40 6.55 -11.58
C SER A 70 10.98 7.88 -11.04
N LEU A 71 11.39 7.94 -9.78
CA LEU A 71 11.85 9.19 -9.15
C LEU A 71 13.11 9.78 -9.81
N PRO A 72 14.21 9.03 -10.07
CA PRO A 72 15.38 9.57 -10.74
C PRO A 72 15.08 10.01 -12.19
N ALA A 73 14.31 9.20 -12.93
CA ALA A 73 13.91 9.51 -14.30
C ALA A 73 13.09 10.79 -14.38
N LEU A 74 12.13 10.96 -13.45
CA LEU A 74 11.29 12.13 -13.34
C LEU A 74 12.12 13.37 -12.96
N SER A 75 13.01 13.28 -11.97
CA SER A 75 13.88 14.36 -11.54
C SER A 75 14.79 14.85 -12.69
N LYS A 76 15.35 13.92 -13.48
CA LYS A 76 16.15 14.27 -14.68
C LYS A 76 15.31 15.00 -15.72
N SER A 77 14.08 14.55 -15.98
CA SER A 77 13.20 15.15 -16.97
C SER A 77 12.70 16.53 -16.54
N ILE A 78 12.47 16.76 -15.25
CA ILE A 78 12.10 18.07 -14.70
C ILE A 78 13.26 19.05 -14.83
N LYS A 79 14.50 18.66 -14.51
CA LYS A 79 15.70 19.49 -14.67
C LYS A 79 15.93 19.89 -16.13
N SER A 80 15.68 18.99 -17.07
CA SER A 80 15.80 19.27 -18.51
C SER A 80 14.57 19.97 -19.11
N LYS A 81 13.55 20.29 -18.32
CA LYS A 81 12.29 20.93 -18.72
C LYS A 81 11.56 20.20 -19.87
N ASN A 82 11.75 18.87 -19.96
CA ASN A 82 11.09 18.06 -20.98
C ASN A 82 9.69 17.63 -20.47
N TYR A 83 8.69 18.49 -20.70
CA TYR A 83 7.32 18.28 -20.22
C TYR A 83 6.67 17.00 -20.75
N PHE A 84 6.89 16.69 -22.03
CA PHE A 84 6.34 15.46 -22.62
C PHE A 84 6.83 14.22 -21.86
N LYS A 85 8.14 14.14 -21.61
CA LYS A 85 8.74 13.02 -20.88
C LYS A 85 8.31 12.98 -19.41
N ILE A 86 8.07 14.13 -18.79
CA ILE A 86 7.55 14.21 -17.42
C ILE A 86 6.18 13.53 -17.32
N PHE A 87 5.25 13.92 -18.21
CA PHE A 87 3.90 13.34 -18.22
C PHE A 87 3.89 11.87 -18.62
N ASP A 88 4.73 11.47 -19.56
CA ASP A 88 4.88 10.06 -19.95
C ASP A 88 5.35 9.19 -18.78
N ILE A 89 6.41 9.57 -18.06
CA ILE A 89 6.91 8.85 -16.89
C ILE A 89 5.85 8.77 -15.80
N GLN A 90 5.14 9.87 -15.52
CA GLN A 90 4.10 9.89 -14.52
C GLN A 90 2.94 8.94 -14.83
N ASN A 91 2.44 8.99 -16.07
CA ASN A 91 1.36 8.13 -16.54
C ASN A 91 1.75 6.65 -16.52
N LYS A 92 2.93 6.31 -17.04
CA LYS A 92 3.46 4.93 -17.01
C LYS A 92 3.68 4.41 -15.60
N SER A 93 4.16 5.25 -14.68
CA SER A 93 4.35 4.85 -13.29
C SER A 93 3.02 4.53 -12.58
N ILE A 94 1.99 5.34 -12.80
CA ILE A 94 0.65 5.07 -12.27
C ILE A 94 0.08 3.80 -12.90
N GLN A 95 0.15 3.67 -14.22
CA GLN A 95 -0.35 2.50 -14.93
C GLN A 95 0.30 1.21 -14.43
N LEU A 96 1.63 1.19 -14.31
CA LEU A 96 2.36 0.01 -13.81
C LEU A 96 2.02 -0.29 -12.35
N SER A 97 1.91 0.74 -11.51
CA SER A 97 1.51 0.56 -10.12
C SER A 97 0.11 -0.03 -10.00
N LEU A 98 -0.86 0.45 -10.80
CA LEU A 98 -2.21 -0.09 -10.83
C LEU A 98 -2.26 -1.52 -11.39
N LEU A 99 -1.49 -1.81 -12.43
CA LEU A 99 -1.38 -3.16 -13.01
C LEU A 99 -0.93 -4.20 -11.97
N LEU A 100 -0.03 -3.82 -11.07
CA LEU A 100 0.46 -4.71 -10.02
C LEU A 100 -0.42 -4.70 -8.77
N SER A 101 -0.95 -3.54 -8.38
CA SER A 101 -1.66 -3.40 -7.11
C SER A 101 -3.12 -3.84 -7.17
N ILE A 102 -3.84 -3.64 -8.28
CA ILE A 102 -5.26 -4.01 -8.35
C ILE A 102 -5.46 -5.53 -8.29
N PRO A 103 -4.74 -6.36 -9.07
CA PRO A 103 -4.84 -7.82 -8.94
C PRO A 103 -4.47 -8.30 -7.55
N ALA A 104 -3.38 -7.78 -6.99
CA ALA A 104 -2.92 -8.12 -5.65
C ALA A 104 -3.94 -7.74 -4.56
N SER A 105 -4.56 -6.55 -4.67
CA SER A 105 -5.62 -6.09 -3.79
C SER A 105 -6.79 -7.08 -3.77
N LEU A 106 -7.30 -7.44 -4.94
CA LEU A 106 -8.43 -8.37 -5.05
C LEU A 106 -8.06 -9.79 -4.60
N GLY A 107 -6.83 -10.25 -4.88
CA GLY A 107 -6.32 -11.50 -4.33
C GLY A 107 -6.31 -11.53 -2.81
N LEU A 108 -5.85 -10.45 -2.17
CA LEU A 108 -5.85 -10.33 -0.69
C LEU A 108 -7.27 -10.19 -0.10
N ILE A 109 -8.23 -9.66 -0.85
CA ILE A 109 -9.62 -9.55 -0.40
C ILE A 109 -10.33 -10.90 -0.50
N LEU A 110 -10.21 -11.58 -1.64
CA LEU A 110 -10.97 -12.79 -1.95
C LEU A 110 -10.36 -14.05 -1.35
N ALA A 111 -9.03 -14.14 -1.30
CA ALA A 111 -8.29 -15.31 -0.84
C ALA A 111 -7.53 -15.06 0.47
N SER A 112 -8.00 -14.11 1.31
CA SER A 112 -7.31 -13.77 2.55
C SER A 112 -7.18 -14.96 3.50
N GLU A 113 -8.21 -15.79 3.62
CA GLU A 113 -8.23 -16.95 4.51
C GLU A 113 -7.28 -18.03 4.02
N GLU A 114 -7.32 -18.35 2.74
CA GLU A 114 -6.46 -19.35 2.13
C GLU A 114 -4.98 -18.92 2.17
N ILE A 115 -4.71 -17.64 1.95
CA ILE A 115 -3.36 -17.08 2.05
C ILE A 115 -2.84 -17.20 3.48
N VAL A 116 -3.63 -16.78 4.48
CA VAL A 116 -3.22 -16.88 5.89
C VAL A 116 -3.11 -18.33 6.33
N THR A 117 -4.06 -19.18 5.93
CA THR A 117 -4.02 -20.62 6.19
C THR A 117 -2.78 -21.26 5.58
N GLY A 118 -2.47 -20.92 4.33
CA GLY A 118 -1.31 -21.46 3.61
C GLY A 118 0.02 -21.02 4.22
N LEU A 119 0.14 -19.76 4.64
CA LEU A 119 1.40 -19.22 5.15
C LEU A 119 1.63 -19.48 6.63
N PHE A 120 0.59 -19.40 7.45
CA PHE A 120 0.71 -19.39 8.90
C PHE A 120 -0.09 -20.45 9.64
N GLY A 121 -1.05 -21.13 8.98
CA GLY A 121 -1.94 -22.13 9.59
C GLY A 121 -1.25 -23.42 9.97
N TYR A 122 -0.21 -23.37 10.82
CA TYR A 122 0.59 -24.50 11.29
C TYR A 122 0.94 -24.37 12.78
N GLY A 123 1.18 -25.51 13.41
CA GLY A 123 1.66 -25.54 14.79
C GLY A 123 0.67 -24.92 15.79
N SER A 124 1.11 -23.88 16.49
CA SER A 124 0.28 -23.20 17.50
C SER A 124 -0.71 -22.19 16.92
N PHE A 125 -0.65 -21.89 15.60
CA PHE A 125 -1.55 -20.94 14.96
C PHE A 125 -2.85 -21.66 14.59
N THR A 126 -3.90 -21.38 15.37
CA THR A 126 -5.18 -22.10 15.29
C THR A 126 -6.05 -21.61 14.11
N SER A 127 -7.12 -22.36 13.79
CA SER A 127 -8.12 -21.91 12.81
C SER A 127 -8.79 -20.58 13.20
N ALA A 128 -8.99 -20.34 14.49
CA ALA A 128 -9.51 -19.06 14.98
C ALA A 128 -8.52 -17.91 14.74
N ASP A 129 -7.21 -18.16 14.89
CA ASP A 129 -6.17 -17.17 14.58
C ASP A 129 -6.13 -16.87 13.07
N VAL A 130 -6.36 -17.89 12.23
CA VAL A 130 -6.49 -17.73 10.78
C VAL A 130 -7.66 -16.80 10.45
N GLU A 131 -8.85 -17.07 10.98
CA GLU A 131 -10.04 -16.26 10.72
C GLU A 131 -9.84 -14.80 11.11
N ILE A 132 -9.30 -14.55 12.30
CA ILE A 132 -9.07 -13.20 12.80
C ILE A 132 -8.02 -12.46 11.96
N THR A 133 -6.91 -13.13 11.62
CA THR A 133 -5.82 -12.54 10.83
C THR A 133 -6.24 -12.30 9.39
N SER A 134 -7.00 -13.21 8.78
CA SER A 134 -7.49 -13.07 7.40
C SER A 134 -8.48 -11.92 7.25
N ARG A 135 -9.34 -11.68 8.24
CA ARG A 135 -10.21 -10.50 8.28
C ARG A 135 -9.41 -9.20 8.28
N ALA A 136 -8.35 -9.12 9.08
CA ALA A 136 -7.46 -7.95 9.08
C ALA A 136 -6.75 -7.79 7.73
N LEU A 137 -6.27 -8.89 7.14
CA LEU A 137 -5.61 -8.90 5.83
C LEU A 137 -6.55 -8.44 4.72
N SER A 138 -7.80 -8.90 4.71
CA SER A 138 -8.81 -8.48 3.74
C SER A 138 -9.03 -6.96 3.79
N PHE A 139 -9.13 -6.35 4.98
CA PHE A 139 -9.27 -4.90 5.10
C PHE A 139 -8.01 -4.15 4.64
N PHE A 140 -6.81 -4.66 4.88
CA PHE A 140 -5.59 -4.11 4.28
C PHE A 140 -5.60 -4.27 2.75
N GLY A 141 -6.16 -5.36 2.23
CA GLY A 141 -6.34 -5.60 0.80
C GLY A 141 -7.01 -4.42 0.09
N PHE A 142 -8.10 -3.87 0.66
CA PHE A 142 -8.76 -2.67 0.13
C PHE A 142 -7.86 -1.42 0.09
N GLY A 143 -6.80 -1.40 0.89
CA GLY A 143 -5.85 -0.29 0.97
C GLY A 143 -4.66 -0.41 0.02
N VAL A 144 -4.32 -1.60 -0.49
CA VAL A 144 -3.08 -1.86 -1.25
C VAL A 144 -2.90 -0.91 -2.42
N VAL A 145 -3.96 -0.66 -3.19
CA VAL A 145 -3.92 0.27 -4.33
C VAL A 145 -3.60 1.69 -3.87
N ALA A 146 -4.25 2.16 -2.81
CA ALA A 146 -4.00 3.49 -2.26
C ALA A 146 -2.58 3.62 -1.69
N PHE A 147 -2.10 2.59 -0.98
CA PHE A 147 -0.73 2.56 -0.46
C PHE A 147 0.32 2.65 -1.58
N ALA A 148 0.12 1.90 -2.68
CA ALA A 148 1.01 1.94 -3.83
C ALA A 148 0.97 3.30 -4.52
N LEU A 149 -0.21 3.86 -4.75
CA LEU A 149 -0.39 5.18 -5.37
C LEU A 149 0.25 6.29 -4.55
N ILE A 150 0.13 6.31 -3.21
CA ILE A 150 0.78 7.33 -2.37
C ILE A 150 2.29 7.34 -2.60
N LYS A 151 2.95 6.19 -2.72
CA LYS A 151 4.39 6.10 -3.00
C LYS A 151 4.75 6.74 -4.33
N ILE A 152 3.95 6.54 -5.36
CA ILE A 152 4.16 7.11 -6.69
C ILE A 152 3.86 8.62 -6.70
N LEU A 153 2.71 9.02 -6.14
CA LEU A 153 2.26 10.41 -6.16
C LEU A 153 3.16 11.34 -5.31
N SER A 154 3.69 10.83 -4.19
CA SER A 154 4.66 11.55 -3.39
C SER A 154 5.95 11.84 -4.16
N ASN A 155 6.40 10.90 -5.02
CA ASN A 155 7.58 11.10 -5.86
C ASN A 155 7.40 12.24 -6.86
N PHE A 156 6.17 12.52 -7.31
CA PHE A 156 5.90 13.64 -8.20
C PHE A 156 6.18 14.99 -7.54
N PHE A 157 6.03 15.08 -6.22
CA PHE A 157 6.43 16.25 -5.44
C PHE A 157 7.91 16.23 -5.09
N PHE A 158 8.46 15.08 -4.69
CA PHE A 158 9.89 14.95 -4.36
C PHE A 158 10.78 15.30 -5.55
N ALA A 159 10.43 14.85 -6.75
CA ALA A 159 11.16 15.18 -7.98
C ALA A 159 11.19 16.69 -8.29
N ARG A 160 10.28 17.47 -7.70
CA ARG A 160 10.20 18.93 -7.78
C ARG A 160 10.77 19.63 -6.54
N ASP A 161 11.57 18.92 -5.75
CA ASP A 161 12.14 19.41 -4.48
C ASP A 161 11.08 19.85 -3.46
N ASN A 162 9.84 19.44 -3.61
CA ASN A 162 8.75 19.79 -2.71
C ASN A 162 8.49 18.66 -1.71
N THR A 163 9.18 18.70 -0.58
CA THR A 163 9.01 17.74 0.51
C THR A 163 7.89 18.10 1.49
N LYS A 164 7.44 19.37 1.47
CA LYS A 164 6.43 19.89 2.40
C LYS A 164 5.06 19.27 2.15
N VAL A 165 4.63 19.20 0.90
CA VAL A 165 3.29 18.65 0.57
C VAL A 165 3.18 17.19 0.99
N PRO A 166 4.10 16.27 0.64
CA PRO A 166 4.09 14.92 1.16
C PRO A 166 4.08 14.83 2.69
N PHE A 167 4.84 15.69 3.38
CA PHE A 167 4.85 15.74 4.83
C PHE A 167 3.47 16.06 5.42
N TYR A 168 2.79 17.12 4.94
CA TYR A 168 1.47 17.49 5.46
C TYR A 168 0.40 16.46 5.16
N ILE A 169 0.43 15.85 3.96
CA ILE A 169 -0.53 14.78 3.61
C ILE A 169 -0.29 13.58 4.51
N SER A 170 0.96 13.22 4.73
CA SER A 170 1.33 12.11 5.60
C SER A 170 0.90 12.34 7.05
N ALA A 171 1.13 13.54 7.58
CA ALA A 171 0.68 13.91 8.92
C ALA A 171 -0.86 13.84 9.04
N LEU A 172 -1.58 14.28 8.00
CA LEU A 172 -3.04 14.18 7.95
C LEU A 172 -3.50 12.72 7.93
N ILE A 173 -2.87 11.85 7.13
CA ILE A 173 -3.20 10.42 7.09
C ILE A 173 -3.07 9.80 8.49
N VAL A 174 -1.97 10.09 9.21
CA VAL A 174 -1.78 9.58 10.57
C VAL A 174 -2.84 10.14 11.52
N ALA A 175 -3.13 11.43 11.46
CA ALA A 175 -4.13 12.06 12.31
C ALA A 175 -5.52 11.43 12.09
N VAL A 176 -5.94 11.27 10.83
CA VAL A 176 -7.23 10.63 10.47
C VAL A 176 -7.26 9.18 10.94
N ASN A 177 -6.17 8.43 10.74
CA ASN A 177 -6.07 7.06 11.22
C ASN A 177 -6.26 6.97 12.74
N ILE A 178 -5.54 7.78 13.51
CA ILE A 178 -5.66 7.82 14.97
C ILE A 178 -7.09 8.15 15.40
N ILE A 179 -7.70 9.18 14.82
CA ILE A 179 -9.06 9.60 15.15
C ILE A 179 -10.05 8.46 14.89
N ILE A 180 -10.01 7.83 13.72
CA ILE A 180 -10.93 6.73 13.38
C ILE A 180 -10.67 5.53 14.30
N SER A 181 -9.41 5.13 14.47
CA SER A 181 -9.05 3.98 15.29
C SER A 181 -9.53 4.14 16.73
N LEU A 182 -9.25 5.27 17.37
CA LEU A 182 -9.67 5.51 18.76
C LEU A 182 -11.19 5.65 18.90
N SER A 183 -11.86 6.30 17.94
CA SER A 183 -13.31 6.52 18.02
C SER A 183 -14.13 5.24 17.91
N PHE A 184 -13.61 4.23 17.22
CA PHE A 184 -14.38 3.01 16.95
C PHE A 184 -13.75 1.75 17.59
N PHE A 185 -12.63 1.87 18.30
CA PHE A 185 -11.95 0.72 18.91
C PHE A 185 -12.84 -0.06 19.88
N GLU A 186 -13.60 0.61 20.73
CA GLU A 186 -14.52 -0.05 21.68
C GLU A 186 -15.60 -0.89 21.00
N LYS A 187 -16.04 -0.49 19.79
CA LYS A 187 -17.11 -1.17 19.05
C LYS A 187 -16.60 -2.29 18.15
N MET A 188 -15.44 -2.12 17.52
CA MET A 188 -14.93 -3.01 16.48
C MET A 188 -13.66 -3.77 16.89
N GLY A 189 -13.10 -3.46 18.05
CA GLY A 189 -11.83 -4.02 18.49
C GLY A 189 -10.68 -3.61 17.53
N PHE A 190 -9.63 -4.42 17.49
CA PHE A 190 -8.43 -4.11 16.69
C PHE A 190 -8.68 -4.08 15.16
N ILE A 191 -9.75 -4.68 14.67
CA ILE A 191 -10.10 -4.69 13.23
C ILE A 191 -10.31 -3.27 12.70
N ILE A 192 -10.65 -2.31 13.56
CA ILE A 192 -10.74 -0.91 13.14
C ILE A 192 -9.40 -0.35 12.63
N ILE A 193 -8.26 -0.88 13.06
CA ILE A 193 -6.94 -0.38 12.70
C ILE A 193 -6.66 -0.56 11.20
N PRO A 194 -6.79 -1.76 10.59
CA PRO A 194 -6.65 -1.90 9.13
C PRO A 194 -7.70 -1.10 8.35
N ILE A 195 -8.93 -0.99 8.87
CA ILE A 195 -9.98 -0.17 8.25
C ILE A 195 -9.59 1.31 8.27
N ALA A 196 -9.21 1.84 9.41
CA ALA A 196 -8.78 3.24 9.57
C ALA A 196 -7.56 3.55 8.70
N THR A 197 -6.59 2.64 8.64
CA THR A 197 -5.41 2.74 7.79
C THR A 197 -5.79 2.81 6.31
N THR A 198 -6.70 1.97 5.87
CA THR A 198 -7.22 1.96 4.50
C THR A 198 -7.94 3.26 4.15
N ILE A 199 -8.89 3.68 4.98
CA ILE A 199 -9.67 4.90 4.76
C ILE A 199 -8.76 6.13 4.73
N SER A 200 -7.88 6.29 5.73
CA SER A 200 -6.98 7.44 5.81
C SER A 200 -6.03 7.51 4.61
N THR A 201 -5.59 6.37 4.11
CA THR A 201 -4.71 6.29 2.93
C THR A 201 -5.45 6.66 1.64
N TRP A 202 -6.70 6.23 1.46
CA TRP A 202 -7.53 6.66 0.33
C TRP A 202 -7.81 8.16 0.35
N ILE A 203 -8.08 8.75 1.53
CA ILE A 203 -8.22 10.21 1.70
C ILE A 203 -6.92 10.90 1.27
N GLY A 204 -5.76 10.41 1.73
CA GLY A 204 -4.45 10.96 1.33
C GLY A 204 -4.20 10.87 -0.17
N THR A 205 -4.54 9.74 -0.80
CA THR A 205 -4.44 9.53 -2.25
C THR A 205 -5.31 10.55 -3.02
N GLY A 206 -6.55 10.74 -2.58
CA GLY A 206 -7.45 11.73 -3.16
C GLY A 206 -6.88 13.17 -3.06
N ILE A 207 -6.32 13.54 -1.92
CA ILE A 207 -5.69 14.86 -1.73
C ILE A 207 -4.48 15.02 -2.66
N TYR A 208 -3.65 13.98 -2.83
CA TYR A 208 -2.54 14.02 -3.79
C TYR A 208 -3.04 14.32 -5.20
N PHE A 209 -4.06 13.61 -5.69
CA PHE A 209 -4.62 13.85 -7.02
C PHE A 209 -5.19 15.26 -7.17
N ILE A 210 -5.93 15.75 -6.17
CA ILE A 210 -6.49 17.12 -6.19
C ILE A 210 -5.35 18.15 -6.27
N LEU A 211 -4.31 18.02 -5.46
CA LEU A 211 -3.20 18.97 -5.45
C LEU A 211 -2.36 18.92 -6.72
N LEU A 212 -2.13 17.72 -7.29
CA LEU A 212 -1.41 17.55 -8.53
C LEU A 212 -2.17 18.18 -9.71
N SER A 213 -3.48 18.00 -9.76
CA SER A 213 -4.36 18.61 -10.76
C SER A 213 -4.41 20.12 -10.62
N LYS A 214 -4.63 20.67 -9.41
CA LYS A 214 -4.66 22.12 -9.15
C LYS A 214 -3.34 22.79 -9.52
N LYS A 215 -2.20 22.14 -9.28
CA LYS A 215 -0.87 22.65 -9.64
C LYS A 215 -0.50 22.41 -11.10
N ARG A 216 -1.34 21.75 -11.88
CA ARG A 216 -1.07 21.31 -13.27
C ARG A 216 0.22 20.47 -13.37
N PHE A 217 0.54 19.72 -12.32
CA PHE A 217 1.72 18.87 -12.28
C PHE A 217 1.50 17.50 -12.88
N PHE A 218 0.24 17.10 -13.04
CA PHE A 218 -0.16 15.82 -13.58
C PHE A 218 -1.52 15.91 -14.28
N ASN A 219 -1.63 15.21 -15.41
CA ASN A 219 -2.88 14.92 -16.11
C ASN A 219 -2.83 13.49 -16.63
N PHE A 220 -3.96 12.81 -16.63
CA PHE A 220 -4.09 11.51 -17.29
C PHE A 220 -4.06 11.68 -18.80
N SER A 221 -3.26 10.86 -19.50
CA SER A 221 -3.36 10.72 -20.96
C SER A 221 -4.56 9.82 -21.29
N SER A 222 -5.19 10.03 -22.46
CA SER A 222 -6.28 9.17 -22.93
C SER A 222 -5.85 7.72 -23.10
N GLU A 223 -4.61 7.49 -23.51
CA GLU A 223 -4.01 6.16 -23.57
C GLU A 223 -3.93 5.49 -22.20
N THR A 224 -3.47 6.21 -21.17
CA THR A 224 -3.41 5.69 -19.80
C THR A 224 -4.78 5.36 -19.27
N LEU A 225 -5.79 6.18 -19.51
CA LEU A 225 -7.18 5.90 -19.10
C LEU A 225 -7.70 4.64 -19.79
N GLY A 226 -7.45 4.47 -21.08
CA GLY A 226 -7.81 3.25 -21.82
C GLY A 226 -7.11 2.01 -21.27
N ASN A 227 -5.84 2.11 -20.90
CA ASN A 227 -5.10 1.00 -20.31
C ASN A 227 -5.56 0.68 -18.89
N ILE A 228 -5.89 1.69 -18.07
CA ILE A 228 -6.50 1.47 -16.75
C ILE A 228 -7.83 0.73 -16.87
N PHE A 229 -8.67 1.11 -17.86
CA PHE A 229 -9.93 0.40 -18.10
C PHE A 229 -9.69 -1.08 -18.47
N LYS A 230 -8.71 -1.37 -19.34
CA LYS A 230 -8.33 -2.75 -19.67
C LYS A 230 -7.84 -3.51 -18.45
N ILE A 231 -7.04 -2.89 -17.58
CA ILE A 231 -6.58 -3.49 -16.32
C ILE A 231 -7.78 -3.86 -15.44
N ILE A 232 -8.71 -2.94 -15.24
CA ILE A 232 -9.91 -3.19 -14.43
C ILE A 232 -10.72 -4.36 -15.01
N LEU A 233 -10.94 -4.37 -16.32
CA LEU A 233 -11.68 -5.46 -16.99
C LEU A 233 -10.99 -6.81 -16.81
N SER A 234 -9.69 -6.88 -17.08
CA SER A 234 -8.91 -8.12 -16.93
C SER A 234 -8.91 -8.62 -15.48
N VAL A 235 -8.74 -7.71 -14.52
CA VAL A 235 -8.74 -8.07 -13.09
C VAL A 235 -10.14 -8.49 -12.61
N THR A 236 -11.21 -7.93 -13.18
CA THR A 236 -12.58 -8.38 -12.89
C THR A 236 -12.77 -9.84 -13.34
N ILE A 237 -12.31 -10.18 -14.54
CA ILE A 237 -12.35 -11.56 -15.04
C ILE A 237 -11.52 -12.49 -14.13
N MET A 238 -10.29 -12.08 -13.81
CA MET A 238 -9.41 -12.81 -12.88
C MET A 238 -10.10 -13.05 -11.53
N SER A 239 -10.78 -12.05 -10.99
CA SER A 239 -11.45 -12.14 -9.69
C SER A 239 -12.62 -13.13 -9.71
N ILE A 240 -13.38 -13.15 -10.79
CA ILE A 240 -14.47 -14.12 -10.98
C ILE A 240 -13.91 -15.55 -11.05
N LEU A 241 -12.85 -15.75 -11.82
CA LEU A 241 -12.18 -17.06 -11.93
C LEU A 241 -11.58 -17.49 -10.58
N LEU A 242 -10.95 -16.56 -9.87
CA LEU A 242 -10.41 -16.81 -8.53
C LEU A 242 -11.52 -17.24 -7.57
N TYR A 243 -12.64 -16.52 -7.53
CA TYR A 243 -13.77 -16.82 -6.65
C TYR A 243 -14.33 -18.22 -6.89
N PHE A 244 -14.59 -18.59 -8.15
CA PHE A 244 -15.05 -19.94 -8.47
C PHE A 244 -13.97 -21.00 -8.20
N GLY A 245 -12.71 -20.68 -8.43
CA GLY A 245 -11.59 -21.53 -8.10
C GLY A 245 -11.49 -21.84 -6.61
N LEU A 246 -11.65 -20.82 -5.75
CA LEU A 246 -11.63 -21.00 -4.30
C LEU A 246 -12.78 -21.91 -3.84
N ILE A 247 -13.99 -21.73 -4.36
CA ILE A 247 -15.12 -22.61 -4.05
C ILE A 247 -14.83 -24.05 -4.50
N TYR A 248 -14.31 -24.25 -5.71
CA TYR A 248 -14.02 -25.58 -6.22
C TYR A 248 -12.93 -26.33 -5.44
N PHE A 249 -11.93 -25.58 -4.93
CA PHE A 249 -10.82 -26.15 -4.18
C PHE A 249 -10.97 -26.02 -2.64
N GLU A 250 -12.12 -25.60 -2.13
CA GLU A 250 -12.36 -25.33 -0.71
C GLU A 250 -11.89 -26.48 0.20
N GLU A 251 -12.26 -27.74 -0.10
CA GLU A 251 -11.83 -28.91 0.68
C GLU A 251 -10.30 -29.09 0.69
N LYS A 252 -9.61 -28.75 -0.41
CA LYS A 252 -8.16 -28.91 -0.55
C LYS A 252 -7.37 -27.76 0.10
N LEU A 253 -7.98 -26.59 0.22
CA LEU A 253 -7.39 -25.40 0.83
C LEU A 253 -7.67 -25.33 2.33
N ASN A 254 -8.46 -26.26 2.87
CA ASN A 254 -8.83 -26.29 4.29
C ASN A 254 -7.60 -26.34 5.20
N TYR A 255 -7.75 -25.77 6.41
CA TYR A 255 -6.73 -25.70 7.47
C TYR A 255 -6.05 -27.05 7.76
N ILE A 256 -6.79 -28.16 7.72
CA ILE A 256 -6.31 -29.51 8.06
C ILE A 256 -5.41 -30.11 6.95
N ASN A 257 -5.50 -29.63 5.71
CA ASN A 257 -4.77 -30.23 4.60
C ASN A 257 -3.28 -29.82 4.62
N LEU A 258 -2.39 -30.82 4.71
CA LEU A 258 -0.94 -30.61 4.70
C LEU A 258 -0.41 -30.06 3.36
N PHE A 259 -1.09 -30.32 2.26
CA PHE A 259 -0.70 -29.88 0.92
C PHE A 259 -1.36 -28.56 0.47
N LYS A 260 -2.08 -27.88 1.38
CA LYS A 260 -2.81 -26.62 1.08
C LYS A 260 -1.96 -25.57 0.37
N VAL A 261 -0.68 -25.42 0.74
CA VAL A 261 0.23 -24.46 0.08
C VAL A 261 0.48 -24.83 -1.38
N VAL A 262 0.64 -26.11 -1.69
CA VAL A 262 0.86 -26.57 -3.06
C VAL A 262 -0.38 -26.29 -3.92
N TYR A 263 -1.58 -26.53 -3.38
CA TYR A 263 -2.83 -26.23 -4.08
C TYR A 263 -3.02 -24.71 -4.26
N LEU A 264 -2.70 -23.92 -3.24
CA LEU A 264 -2.78 -22.46 -3.33
C LEU A 264 -1.81 -21.91 -4.40
N LEU A 265 -0.55 -22.35 -4.38
CA LEU A 265 0.45 -21.91 -5.36
C LEU A 265 0.10 -22.37 -6.78
N SER A 266 -0.40 -23.60 -6.96
CA SER A 266 -0.83 -24.09 -8.27
C SER A 266 -2.02 -23.28 -8.80
N GLY A 267 -2.97 -22.91 -7.95
CA GLY A 267 -4.10 -22.06 -8.29
C GLY A 267 -3.66 -20.65 -8.70
N ILE A 268 -2.74 -20.04 -7.94
CA ILE A 268 -2.18 -18.73 -8.27
C ILE A 268 -1.44 -18.75 -9.60
N ILE A 269 -0.60 -19.76 -9.84
CA ILE A 269 0.15 -19.92 -11.11
C ILE A 269 -0.83 -20.09 -12.28
N PHE A 270 -1.86 -20.92 -12.13
CA PHE A 270 -2.88 -21.12 -13.16
C PHE A 270 -3.64 -19.85 -13.53
N LEU A 271 -3.87 -18.97 -12.56
CA LEU A 271 -4.55 -17.69 -12.78
C LEU A 271 -3.63 -16.56 -13.30
N ALA A 272 -2.31 -16.75 -13.18
CA ALA A 272 -1.32 -15.78 -13.63
C ALA A 272 -0.90 -15.96 -15.11
N ILE A 273 -1.22 -17.13 -15.71
CA ILE A 273 -1.01 -17.45 -17.13
C ILE A 273 -2.24 -17.06 -17.93
#